data_bb880be8905857eec70e62f915023775
#
_entry.id   bb880be8905857eec70e62f915023775
#
_cell.length_a   1.000
_cell.length_b   1.000
_cell.length_c   1.000
_cell.angle_alpha   90.00
_cell.angle_beta   90.00
_cell.angle_gamma   90.00
#
_symmetry.space_group_name_H-M   'P 1'
#
loop_
_entity.id
_entity.type
_entity.pdbx_description
1 polymer ?
#
loop_
_entity_poly.entity_id
_entity_poly.type
_entity_poly.pdbx_seq_one_letter_code
_entity_poly.pdbx_strand_id
1 'polypeptide(L)'
;FPNVELTFDNNIDLLRSEVARAFPHQIDNFEKLMDSLIDYDDLEQSHFELSTRERLSEVITDPLLVEMILCPVMWYGNPREHDMDYGQFCIMFRALFLEGLARPFDGVRLILRKLVRKFRELGGELKLRTGVHQIKIENGRAVGVILDCGDEMSGKNILSSVGAVETFRLCDDKDITHVHKTGQLSFIEAISTLDTYPAQL
;
A
#
# COMPACT_ATOMS: atom_id res chain seq x y z
N PHE A 1 -20.73 10.99 -3.10
CA PHE A 1 -21.83 10.15 -3.56
C PHE A 1 -23.05 11.00 -3.89
N PRO A 2 -23.93 10.61 -4.85
CA PRO A 2 -24.90 11.53 -5.45
C PRO A 2 -25.85 12.23 -4.47
N ASN A 3 -26.20 11.63 -3.36
CA ASN A 3 -27.22 12.19 -2.42
C ASN A 3 -26.74 12.28 -0.99
N VAL A 4 -25.50 11.88 -0.70
CA VAL A 4 -24.93 11.85 0.64
C VAL A 4 -23.47 12.27 0.58
N GLU A 5 -23.09 13.14 1.50
CA GLU A 5 -21.72 13.61 1.70
C GLU A 5 -21.30 13.34 3.14
N LEU A 6 -20.10 12.85 3.32
CA LEU A 6 -19.41 12.72 4.61
C LEU A 6 -18.13 13.56 4.55
N THR A 7 -18.04 14.53 5.41
CA THR A 7 -16.82 15.32 5.63
C THR A 7 -15.93 14.60 6.63
N PHE A 8 -14.64 14.55 6.35
CA PHE A 8 -13.66 13.99 7.28
C PHE A 8 -12.31 14.71 7.19
N ASP A 9 -11.57 14.63 8.26
CA ASP A 9 -10.16 14.99 8.37
C ASP A 9 -9.46 13.97 9.29
N ASN A 10 -8.33 14.31 9.89
CA ASN A 10 -7.65 13.46 10.87
C ASN A 10 -8.25 13.56 12.29
N ASN A 11 -9.39 14.19 12.45
CA ASN A 11 -10.18 14.19 13.69
C ASN A 11 -11.37 13.24 13.52
N ILE A 12 -11.27 12.08 14.12
CA ILE A 12 -12.32 11.05 14.03
C ILE A 12 -13.69 11.51 14.51
N ASP A 13 -13.75 12.49 15.42
CA ASP A 13 -15.02 13.01 15.94
C ASP A 13 -15.84 13.73 14.86
N LEU A 14 -15.14 14.32 13.88
CA LEU A 14 -15.82 14.88 12.71
C LEU A 14 -16.50 13.76 11.90
N LEU A 15 -15.78 12.69 11.57
CA LEU A 15 -16.37 11.57 10.84
C LEU A 15 -17.50 10.89 11.62
N ARG A 16 -17.36 10.72 12.94
CA ARG A 16 -18.43 10.22 13.81
C ARG A 16 -19.70 11.06 13.73
N SER A 17 -19.55 12.38 13.82
CA SER A 17 -20.68 13.31 13.74
C SER A 17 -21.37 13.27 12.38
N GLU A 18 -20.58 13.15 11.31
CA GLU A 18 -21.08 13.04 9.94
C GLU A 18 -21.82 11.71 9.70
N VAL A 19 -21.29 10.59 10.23
CA VAL A 19 -21.98 9.29 10.18
C VAL A 19 -23.27 9.34 11.00
N ALA A 20 -23.25 9.92 12.21
CA ALA A 20 -24.45 10.08 13.03
C ALA A 20 -25.53 10.94 12.33
N ARG A 21 -25.12 11.99 11.60
CA ARG A 21 -25.99 12.84 10.83
C ARG A 21 -26.61 12.13 9.61
N ALA A 22 -25.77 11.46 8.82
CA ALA A 22 -26.18 10.90 7.54
C ALA A 22 -26.75 9.46 7.66
N PHE A 23 -26.29 8.71 8.65
CA PHE A 23 -26.65 7.32 8.90
C PHE A 23 -26.98 7.07 10.38
N PRO A 24 -28.00 7.74 10.95
CA PRO A 24 -28.27 7.71 12.40
C PRO A 24 -28.54 6.30 12.95
N HIS A 25 -29.00 5.37 12.12
CA HIS A 25 -29.22 3.97 12.52
C HIS A 25 -27.95 3.10 12.49
N GLN A 26 -26.83 3.64 12.00
CA GLN A 26 -25.56 2.92 11.87
C GLN A 26 -24.49 3.38 12.87
N ILE A 27 -24.74 4.44 13.65
CA ILE A 27 -23.70 5.03 14.51
C ILE A 27 -23.15 4.02 15.52
N ASP A 28 -24.01 3.23 16.18
CA ASP A 28 -23.55 2.21 17.14
C ASP A 28 -22.71 1.11 16.47
N ASN A 29 -23.05 0.77 15.23
CA ASN A 29 -22.29 -0.19 14.43
C ASN A 29 -20.98 0.41 13.97
N PHE A 30 -20.97 1.69 13.60
CA PHE A 30 -19.75 2.41 13.24
C PHE A 30 -18.78 2.49 14.42
N GLU A 31 -19.25 2.75 15.66
CA GLU A 31 -18.40 2.74 16.86
C GLU A 31 -17.79 1.36 17.13
N LYS A 32 -18.55 0.26 16.97
CA LYS A 32 -18.01 -1.11 17.06
C LYS A 32 -16.94 -1.38 16.02
N LEU A 33 -17.14 -0.88 14.79
CA LEU A 33 -16.12 -0.96 13.75
C LEU A 33 -14.87 -0.21 14.18
N MET A 34 -15.01 1.03 14.69
CA MET A 34 -13.87 1.83 15.14
C MET A 34 -13.06 1.14 16.23
N ASP A 35 -13.71 0.58 17.24
CA ASP A 35 -13.04 -0.17 18.29
C ASP A 35 -12.24 -1.36 17.72
N SER A 36 -12.83 -2.10 16.79
CA SER A 36 -12.17 -3.25 16.15
C SER A 36 -10.96 -2.84 15.28
N LEU A 37 -11.00 -1.65 14.66
CA LEU A 37 -9.91 -1.14 13.84
C LEU A 37 -8.74 -0.62 14.68
N ILE A 38 -9.01 -0.05 15.85
CA ILE A 38 -7.99 0.43 16.77
C ILE A 38 -7.22 -0.75 17.37
N ASP A 39 -7.91 -1.80 17.74
CA ASP A 39 -7.34 -2.98 18.40
C ASP A 39 -6.74 -4.01 17.43
N TYR A 40 -6.85 -3.78 16.11
CA TYR A 40 -6.35 -4.72 15.11
C TYR A 40 -4.83 -4.83 15.12
N ASP A 41 -4.31 -6.06 15.26
CA ASP A 41 -2.87 -6.35 15.19
C ASP A 41 -2.41 -6.48 13.74
N ASP A 42 -1.68 -5.48 13.26
CA ASP A 42 -1.13 -5.43 11.88
C ASP A 42 -0.07 -6.50 11.60
N LEU A 43 0.51 -7.09 12.64
CA LEU A 43 1.58 -8.07 12.52
C LEU A 43 1.06 -9.51 12.60
N GLU A 44 -0.22 -9.69 12.91
CA GLU A 44 -0.81 -11.02 12.96
C GLU A 44 -1.01 -11.59 11.54
N GLN A 45 -0.25 -12.63 11.23
CA GLN A 45 -0.24 -13.26 9.91
C GLN A 45 -1.33 -14.32 9.69
N SER A 46 -2.16 -14.58 10.70
CA SER A 46 -3.24 -15.60 10.60
C SER A 46 -4.45 -15.14 9.77
N HIS A 47 -4.54 -13.85 9.45
CA HIS A 47 -5.69 -13.22 8.81
C HIS A 47 -5.42 -12.81 7.36
N PHE A 48 -4.60 -13.57 6.65
CA PHE A 48 -4.31 -13.27 5.24
C PHE A 48 -5.54 -13.40 4.35
N GLU A 49 -5.69 -12.45 3.44
CA GLU A 49 -6.67 -12.45 2.35
C GLU A 49 -8.15 -12.32 2.77
N LEU A 50 -8.46 -11.76 3.94
CA LEU A 50 -9.84 -11.46 4.30
C LEU A 50 -10.39 -10.33 3.41
N SER A 51 -11.64 -10.47 2.97
CA SER A 51 -12.37 -9.43 2.25
C SER A 51 -12.74 -8.30 3.20
N THR A 52 -12.34 -7.07 2.88
CA THR A 52 -12.76 -5.90 3.64
C THR A 52 -14.26 -5.68 3.53
N ARG A 53 -14.80 -5.83 2.32
CA ARG A 53 -16.22 -5.62 2.06
C ARG A 53 -17.09 -6.58 2.86
N GLU A 54 -16.71 -7.86 2.94
CA GLU A 54 -17.41 -8.85 3.75
C GLU A 54 -17.34 -8.48 5.24
N ARG A 55 -16.14 -8.15 5.75
CA ARG A 55 -15.96 -7.76 7.15
C ARG A 55 -16.71 -6.49 7.54
N LEU A 56 -16.70 -5.48 6.70
CA LEU A 56 -17.48 -4.27 6.94
C LEU A 56 -18.99 -4.58 6.96
N SER A 57 -19.47 -5.43 6.05
CA SER A 57 -20.88 -5.80 5.95
C SER A 57 -21.40 -6.66 7.13
N GLU A 58 -20.50 -7.32 7.87
CA GLU A 58 -20.84 -8.02 9.12
C GLU A 58 -21.24 -7.03 10.24
N VAL A 59 -20.71 -5.80 10.20
CA VAL A 59 -20.92 -4.78 11.23
C VAL A 59 -21.83 -3.67 10.73
N ILE A 60 -21.56 -3.13 9.56
CA ILE A 60 -22.31 -2.04 8.92
C ILE A 60 -23.36 -2.64 8.00
N THR A 61 -24.64 -2.44 8.33
CA THR A 61 -25.75 -3.02 7.55
C THR A 61 -26.22 -2.13 6.39
N ASP A 62 -25.80 -0.87 6.35
CA ASP A 62 -26.09 0.04 5.24
C ASP A 62 -24.99 -0.08 4.15
N PRO A 63 -25.31 -0.59 2.95
CA PRO A 63 -24.32 -0.78 1.91
C PRO A 63 -23.72 0.53 1.39
N LEU A 64 -24.46 1.63 1.44
CA LEU A 64 -23.93 2.93 1.01
C LEU A 64 -22.83 3.42 1.98
N LEU A 65 -23.01 3.23 3.28
CA LEU A 65 -21.98 3.57 4.25
C LEU A 65 -20.72 2.71 4.06
N VAL A 66 -20.87 1.41 3.76
CA VAL A 66 -19.72 0.54 3.40
C VAL A 66 -18.95 1.12 2.22
N GLU A 67 -19.66 1.50 1.14
CA GLU A 67 -19.01 2.11 -0.04
C GLU A 67 -18.32 3.44 0.30
N MET A 68 -18.93 4.28 1.12
CA MET A 68 -18.37 5.58 1.51
C MET A 68 -17.13 5.45 2.40
N ILE A 69 -17.06 4.41 3.24
CA ILE A 69 -15.89 4.10 4.06
C ILE A 69 -14.75 3.54 3.20
N LEU A 70 -15.07 2.65 2.25
CA LEU A 70 -14.08 2.04 1.35
C LEU A 70 -13.49 3.02 0.34
N CYS A 71 -14.32 3.89 -0.24
CA CYS A 71 -13.95 4.73 -1.38
C CYS A 71 -12.62 5.49 -1.21
N PRO A 72 -12.38 6.28 -0.14
CA PRO A 72 -11.13 7.02 0.01
C PRO A 72 -9.92 6.12 0.26
N VAL A 73 -10.12 4.94 0.85
CA VAL A 73 -9.05 3.97 1.13
C VAL A 73 -8.64 3.22 -0.14
N MET A 74 -9.59 2.90 -1.00
CA MET A 74 -9.36 2.22 -2.27
C MET A 74 -8.49 3.03 -3.25
N TRP A 75 -8.41 4.35 -3.11
CA TRP A 75 -7.55 5.21 -3.96
C TRP A 75 -6.05 4.94 -3.79
N TYR A 76 -5.63 4.27 -2.72
CA TYR A 76 -4.24 3.85 -2.54
C TYR A 76 -3.87 2.62 -3.37
N GLY A 77 -4.84 2.04 -4.07
CA GLY A 77 -4.69 0.92 -4.97
C GLY A 77 -4.48 -0.42 -4.25
N ASN A 78 -5.04 -1.45 -4.85
CA ASN A 78 -4.81 -2.84 -4.44
C ASN A 78 -5.14 -3.77 -5.61
N PRO A 79 -4.70 -5.06 -5.58
CA PRO A 79 -4.91 -5.99 -6.69
C PRO A 79 -6.30 -6.62 -6.75
N ARG A 80 -7.18 -6.37 -5.78
CA ARG A 80 -8.55 -6.91 -5.75
C ARG A 80 -9.50 -5.93 -6.44
N GLU A 81 -10.28 -6.43 -7.37
CA GLU A 81 -11.31 -5.63 -8.03
C GLU A 81 -12.46 -5.36 -7.04
N HIS A 82 -12.77 -4.07 -6.85
CA HIS A 82 -13.84 -3.57 -5.97
C HIS A 82 -13.73 -3.95 -4.48
N ASP A 83 -12.56 -4.41 -4.03
CA ASP A 83 -12.33 -4.80 -2.65
C ASP A 83 -10.86 -4.60 -2.28
N MET A 84 -10.50 -4.86 -1.04
CA MET A 84 -9.12 -4.90 -0.57
C MET A 84 -8.95 -5.91 0.57
N ASP A 85 -7.70 -6.24 0.90
CA ASP A 85 -7.39 -7.02 2.07
C ASP A 85 -7.75 -6.27 3.35
N TYR A 86 -8.37 -6.96 4.32
CA TYR A 86 -8.85 -6.31 5.54
C TYR A 86 -7.73 -5.75 6.41
N GLY A 87 -6.59 -6.43 6.48
CA GLY A 87 -5.42 -5.92 7.19
C GLY A 87 -4.89 -4.64 6.57
N GLN A 88 -4.79 -4.60 5.23
CA GLN A 88 -4.43 -3.38 4.50
C GLN A 88 -5.44 -2.25 4.76
N PHE A 89 -6.73 -2.57 4.78
CA PHE A 89 -7.79 -1.61 5.10
C PHE A 89 -7.60 -1.02 6.51
N CYS A 90 -7.36 -1.84 7.52
CA CYS A 90 -7.16 -1.37 8.89
C CYS A 90 -6.01 -0.37 9.00
N ILE A 91 -4.86 -0.70 8.40
CA ILE A 91 -3.69 0.19 8.35
C ILE A 91 -4.03 1.51 7.65
N MET A 92 -4.63 1.43 6.46
CA MET A 92 -4.94 2.62 5.67
C MET A 92 -6.03 3.47 6.28
N PHE A 93 -7.04 2.86 6.89
CA PHE A 93 -8.10 3.58 7.59
C PHE A 93 -7.54 4.37 8.78
N ARG A 94 -6.72 3.74 9.62
CA ARG A 94 -6.05 4.43 10.74
C ARG A 94 -5.17 5.58 10.26
N ALA A 95 -4.35 5.33 9.26
CA ALA A 95 -3.48 6.36 8.69
C ALA A 95 -4.27 7.56 8.12
N LEU A 96 -5.42 7.32 7.50
CA LEU A 96 -6.21 8.37 6.86
C LEU A 96 -7.10 9.14 7.85
N PHE A 97 -7.81 8.44 8.74
CA PHE A 97 -8.87 9.02 9.56
C PHE A 97 -8.48 9.28 11.02
N LEU A 98 -7.42 8.61 11.53
CA LEU A 98 -7.00 8.75 12.93
C LEU A 98 -5.66 9.48 13.07
N GLU A 99 -4.66 9.10 12.28
CA GLU A 99 -3.30 9.62 12.39
C GLU A 99 -3.07 10.86 11.54
N GLY A 100 -3.74 10.91 10.40
CA GLY A 100 -3.55 11.92 9.38
C GLY A 100 -2.29 11.68 8.53
N LEU A 101 -2.26 12.31 7.37
CA LEU A 101 -1.16 12.23 6.42
C LEU A 101 -0.33 13.52 6.47
N ALA A 102 0.98 13.38 6.57
CA ALA A 102 1.90 14.49 6.55
C ALA A 102 2.84 14.41 5.33
N ARG A 103 3.14 15.56 4.76
CA ARG A 103 4.10 15.69 3.67
C ARG A 103 5.22 16.64 4.11
N PRO A 104 6.50 16.28 3.94
CA PRO A 104 7.59 17.22 4.16
C PRO A 104 7.46 18.45 3.24
N PHE A 105 7.83 19.64 3.73
CA PHE A 105 7.72 20.89 2.98
C PHE A 105 8.35 20.81 1.58
N ASP A 106 9.55 20.21 1.47
CA ASP A 106 10.27 20.00 0.20
C ASP A 106 9.88 18.67 -0.50
N GLY A 107 8.81 18.01 -0.06
CA GLY A 107 8.35 16.73 -0.59
C GLY A 107 9.22 15.54 -0.16
N VAL A 108 8.89 14.36 -0.70
CA VAL A 108 9.52 13.07 -0.33
C VAL A 108 11.02 13.02 -0.62
N ARG A 109 11.53 13.85 -1.53
CA ARG A 109 12.96 13.94 -1.85
C ARG A 109 13.83 14.29 -0.64
N LEU A 110 13.28 15.04 0.32
CA LEU A 110 13.99 15.38 1.56
C LEU A 110 14.28 14.11 2.38
N ILE A 111 13.29 13.23 2.51
CA ILE A 111 13.43 11.95 3.22
C ILE A 111 14.46 11.08 2.51
N LEU A 112 14.31 10.88 1.21
CA LEU A 112 15.24 10.07 0.41
C LEU A 112 16.69 10.61 0.50
N ARG A 113 16.88 11.93 0.43
CA ARG A 113 18.21 12.55 0.58
C ARG A 113 18.84 12.23 1.93
N LYS A 114 18.07 12.31 3.01
CA LYS A 114 18.56 11.97 4.36
C LYS A 114 18.91 10.48 4.47
N LEU A 115 18.09 9.59 3.93
CA LEU A 115 18.35 8.15 3.91
C LEU A 115 19.62 7.82 3.12
N VAL A 116 19.78 8.35 1.90
CA VAL A 116 20.98 8.16 1.07
C VAL A 116 22.23 8.70 1.77
N ARG A 117 22.14 9.86 2.41
CA ARG A 117 23.26 10.40 3.18
C ARG A 117 23.65 9.46 4.31
N LYS A 118 22.68 9.00 5.11
CA LYS A 118 22.94 8.08 6.22
C LYS A 118 23.51 6.75 5.74
N PHE A 119 23.00 6.22 4.63
CA PHE A 119 23.53 5.01 4.00
C PHE A 119 25.00 5.14 3.64
N ARG A 120 25.39 6.27 3.02
CA ARG A 120 26.80 6.54 2.64
C ARG A 120 27.72 6.77 3.86
N GLU A 121 27.21 7.46 4.90
CA GLU A 121 27.95 7.64 6.15
C GLU A 121 28.27 6.30 6.84
N LEU A 122 27.45 5.29 6.62
CA LEU A 122 27.66 3.92 7.10
C LEU A 122 28.52 3.06 6.15
N GLY A 123 29.10 3.65 5.11
CA GLY A 123 29.96 2.94 4.16
C GLY A 123 29.22 2.28 3.00
N GLY A 124 27.91 2.54 2.84
CA GLY A 124 27.14 2.00 1.71
C GLY A 124 27.48 2.66 0.38
N GLU A 125 27.55 1.86 -0.68
CA GLU A 125 27.68 2.32 -2.07
C GLU A 125 26.33 2.31 -2.78
N LEU A 126 25.94 3.44 -3.38
CA LEU A 126 24.78 3.54 -4.24
C LEU A 126 25.23 3.63 -5.70
N LYS A 127 24.94 2.60 -6.48
CA LYS A 127 25.21 2.54 -7.91
C LYS A 127 23.91 2.76 -8.68
N LEU A 128 23.81 3.90 -9.36
CA LEU A 128 22.66 4.23 -10.21
C LEU A 128 22.96 3.83 -11.66
N ARG A 129 21.91 3.54 -12.43
CA ARG A 129 22.00 3.11 -13.83
C ARG A 129 22.87 1.86 -14.00
N THR A 130 22.81 0.98 -13.00
CA THR A 130 23.54 -0.27 -12.95
C THR A 130 22.52 -1.38 -12.78
N GLY A 131 22.12 -2.03 -13.87
CA GLY A 131 21.18 -3.15 -13.85
C GLY A 131 21.86 -4.43 -13.35
N VAL A 132 21.06 -5.29 -12.75
CA VAL A 132 21.46 -6.65 -12.38
C VAL A 132 20.93 -7.61 -13.43
N HIS A 133 21.85 -8.30 -14.09
CA HIS A 133 21.53 -9.29 -15.12
C HIS A 133 21.16 -10.65 -14.51
N GLN A 134 21.88 -11.06 -13.46
CA GLN A 134 21.68 -12.37 -12.84
C GLN A 134 22.03 -12.35 -11.35
N ILE A 135 21.34 -13.15 -10.54
CA ILE A 135 21.73 -13.50 -9.17
C ILE A 135 22.48 -14.81 -9.22
N LYS A 136 23.74 -14.79 -8.77
CA LYS A 136 24.62 -15.96 -8.77
C LYS A 136 24.25 -16.90 -7.63
N ILE A 137 23.89 -18.14 -7.98
CA ILE A 137 23.51 -19.18 -7.02
C ILE A 137 24.59 -20.26 -7.00
N GLU A 138 25.11 -20.58 -5.82
CA GLU A 138 26.03 -21.68 -5.58
C GLU A 138 25.52 -22.54 -4.42
N ASN A 139 25.37 -23.83 -4.64
CA ASN A 139 24.88 -24.80 -3.64
C ASN A 139 23.53 -24.37 -3.00
N GLY A 140 22.59 -23.83 -3.81
CA GLY A 140 21.29 -23.38 -3.36
C GLY A 140 21.31 -22.06 -2.57
N ARG A 141 22.40 -21.31 -2.58
CA ARG A 141 22.56 -20.04 -1.89
C ARG A 141 22.96 -18.93 -2.85
N ALA A 142 22.33 -17.76 -2.69
CA ALA A 142 22.77 -16.56 -3.40
C ALA A 142 24.10 -16.07 -2.83
N VAL A 143 25.11 -15.93 -3.69
CA VAL A 143 26.50 -15.56 -3.31
C VAL A 143 26.94 -14.24 -3.93
N GLY A 144 26.18 -13.68 -4.87
CA GLY A 144 26.52 -12.44 -5.54
C GLY A 144 25.51 -12.09 -6.65
N VAL A 145 25.86 -11.07 -7.41
CA VAL A 145 25.10 -10.63 -8.59
C VAL A 145 26.06 -10.40 -9.75
N ILE A 146 25.57 -10.61 -10.97
CA ILE A 146 26.22 -10.25 -12.22
C ILE A 146 25.48 -9.02 -12.77
N LEU A 147 26.23 -7.96 -13.04
CA LEU A 147 25.69 -6.72 -13.58
C LEU A 147 25.53 -6.79 -15.11
N ASP A 148 24.72 -5.90 -15.69
CA ASP A 148 24.54 -5.81 -17.15
C ASP A 148 25.85 -5.54 -17.92
N CYS A 149 26.83 -4.91 -17.27
CA CYS A 149 28.18 -4.70 -17.84
C CYS A 149 29.06 -5.93 -17.76
N GLY A 150 28.63 -7.02 -17.14
CA GLY A 150 29.40 -8.25 -16.94
C GLY A 150 30.25 -8.29 -15.66
N ASP A 151 30.27 -7.22 -14.88
CA ASP A 151 30.99 -7.19 -13.60
C ASP A 151 30.27 -8.07 -12.57
N GLU A 152 31.05 -8.79 -11.75
CA GLU A 152 30.52 -9.57 -10.63
C GLU A 152 30.70 -8.83 -9.30
N MET A 153 29.66 -8.89 -8.47
CA MET A 153 29.71 -8.40 -7.09
C MET A 153 29.30 -9.51 -6.13
N SER A 154 30.18 -9.88 -5.22
CA SER A 154 29.90 -10.89 -4.19
C SER A 154 29.20 -10.27 -2.97
N GLY A 155 28.36 -11.05 -2.30
CA GLY A 155 27.69 -10.64 -1.08
C GLY A 155 27.28 -11.82 -0.21
N LYS A 156 27.37 -11.67 1.10
CA LYS A 156 26.90 -12.69 2.06
C LYS A 156 25.38 -12.82 2.08
N ASN A 157 24.69 -11.70 1.85
CA ASN A 157 23.23 -11.62 1.81
C ASN A 157 22.84 -10.78 0.58
N ILE A 158 21.88 -11.26 -0.18
CA ILE A 158 21.31 -10.56 -1.32
C ILE A 158 19.86 -10.25 -0.98
N LEU A 159 19.51 -8.95 -0.96
CA LEU A 159 18.13 -8.48 -0.78
C LEU A 159 17.62 -7.95 -2.11
N SER A 160 16.56 -8.53 -2.60
CA SER A 160 15.89 -8.09 -3.84
C SER A 160 14.57 -7.41 -3.53
N SER A 161 14.33 -6.27 -4.17
CA SER A 161 13.07 -5.51 -4.08
C SER A 161 12.34 -5.42 -5.43
N VAL A 162 12.77 -6.19 -6.44
CA VAL A 162 12.18 -6.14 -7.79
C VAL A 162 10.90 -6.97 -7.94
N GLY A 163 10.47 -7.63 -6.87
CA GLY A 163 9.34 -8.56 -6.89
C GLY A 163 9.80 -10.02 -6.90
N ALA A 164 8.95 -10.93 -6.40
CA ALA A 164 9.29 -12.34 -6.25
C ALA A 164 9.54 -13.00 -7.62
N VAL A 165 8.62 -12.80 -8.56
CA VAL A 165 8.71 -13.41 -9.92
C VAL A 165 9.98 -12.98 -10.63
N GLU A 166 10.26 -11.67 -10.64
CA GLU A 166 11.46 -11.10 -11.25
C GLU A 166 12.74 -11.57 -10.56
N THR A 167 12.73 -11.66 -9.23
CA THR A 167 13.88 -12.17 -8.46
C THR A 167 14.21 -13.62 -8.83
N PHE A 168 13.20 -14.48 -8.91
CA PHE A 168 13.41 -15.86 -9.31
C PHE A 168 13.90 -15.99 -10.76
N ARG A 169 13.39 -15.15 -11.68
CA ARG A 169 13.89 -15.08 -13.06
C ARG A 169 15.39 -14.71 -13.11
N LEU A 170 15.82 -13.78 -12.24
CA LEU A 170 17.23 -13.44 -12.12
C LEU A 170 18.09 -14.58 -11.55
N CYS A 171 17.51 -15.52 -10.82
CA CYS A 171 18.16 -16.72 -10.34
C CYS A 171 18.26 -17.86 -11.38
N ASP A 172 17.81 -17.64 -12.62
CA ASP A 172 17.69 -18.66 -13.69
C ASP A 172 16.82 -19.87 -13.28
N ASP A 173 15.90 -19.65 -12.37
CA ASP A 173 14.95 -20.67 -11.94
C ASP A 173 13.80 -20.73 -12.95
N LYS A 174 13.69 -21.85 -13.67
CA LYS A 174 12.68 -22.06 -14.72
C LYS A 174 11.34 -22.51 -14.18
N ASP A 175 11.25 -22.85 -12.91
CA ASP A 175 10.05 -23.45 -12.30
C ASP A 175 9.19 -22.45 -11.51
N ILE A 176 9.34 -21.16 -11.78
CA ILE A 176 8.70 -20.05 -11.08
C ILE A 176 7.16 -20.08 -11.15
N THR A 177 6.62 -20.63 -12.23
CA THR A 177 5.18 -20.56 -12.55
C THR A 177 4.28 -21.27 -11.54
N HIS A 178 4.84 -22.17 -10.73
CA HIS A 178 4.10 -22.93 -9.72
C HIS A 178 4.07 -22.29 -8.34
N VAL A 179 4.97 -21.33 -8.07
CA VAL A 179 5.19 -20.80 -6.72
C VAL A 179 4.64 -19.38 -6.56
N HIS A 180 4.66 -18.57 -7.60
CA HIS A 180 4.30 -17.16 -7.51
C HIS A 180 3.43 -16.70 -8.68
N LYS A 181 2.30 -16.04 -8.34
CA LYS A 181 1.48 -15.34 -9.34
C LYS A 181 2.15 -14.01 -9.67
N THR A 182 2.19 -13.66 -10.95
CA THR A 182 2.56 -12.32 -11.39
C THR A 182 1.61 -11.30 -10.79
N GLY A 183 2.16 -10.17 -10.33
CA GLY A 183 1.35 -9.07 -9.82
C GLY A 183 0.38 -8.53 -10.88
N GLN A 184 -0.72 -7.97 -10.42
CA GLN A 184 -1.72 -7.32 -11.27
C GLN A 184 -1.60 -5.81 -11.15
N LEU A 185 -1.97 -5.10 -12.22
CA LEU A 185 -2.06 -3.65 -12.21
C LEU A 185 -3.25 -3.23 -11.32
N SER A 186 -2.99 -2.43 -10.28
CA SER A 186 -4.05 -2.00 -9.35
C SER A 186 -4.81 -0.79 -9.88
N PHE A 187 -4.12 0.18 -10.48
CA PHE A 187 -4.74 1.36 -11.10
C PHE A 187 -3.78 2.05 -12.06
N ILE A 188 -4.35 2.91 -12.91
CA ILE A 188 -3.61 3.85 -13.76
C ILE A 188 -4.02 5.25 -13.34
N GLU A 189 -3.05 6.11 -13.06
CA GLU A 189 -3.27 7.51 -12.73
C GLU A 189 -2.80 8.41 -13.88
N ALA A 190 -3.63 9.40 -14.21
CA ALA A 190 -3.27 10.45 -15.14
C ALA A 190 -3.43 11.81 -14.46
N ILE A 191 -2.38 12.63 -14.48
CA ILE A 191 -2.39 13.99 -13.94
C ILE A 191 -2.36 14.95 -15.13
N SER A 192 -3.41 15.76 -15.24
CA SER A 192 -3.49 16.82 -16.26
C SER A 192 -3.40 18.20 -15.60
N THR A 193 -2.55 19.05 -16.14
CA THR A 193 -2.49 20.47 -15.74
C THR A 193 -3.26 21.31 -16.76
N LEU A 194 -4.11 22.19 -16.26
CA LEU A 194 -4.93 23.08 -17.09
C LEU A 194 -4.57 24.52 -16.75
N ASP A 195 -4.53 25.39 -17.76
CA ASP A 195 -4.30 26.82 -17.58
C ASP A 195 -5.53 27.57 -17.05
N THR A 196 -6.69 26.95 -17.14
CA THR A 196 -7.97 27.49 -16.65
C THR A 196 -8.76 26.41 -15.92
N TYR A 197 -9.66 26.83 -15.03
CA TYR A 197 -10.61 25.91 -14.41
C TYR A 197 -11.51 25.29 -15.50
N PRO A 198 -11.72 23.96 -15.49
CA PRO A 198 -12.69 23.36 -16.40
C PRO A 198 -14.04 23.99 -16.12
N ALA A 199 -14.64 24.60 -17.15
CA ALA A 199 -15.99 25.10 -17.08
C ALA A 199 -16.92 23.90 -16.96
N GLN A 200 -17.36 23.62 -15.73
CA GLN A 200 -18.39 22.61 -15.38
C GLN A 200 -18.30 21.28 -16.15
N LEU A 201 -17.74 20.27 -15.48
CA LEU A 201 -18.06 18.88 -15.83
C LEU A 201 -19.48 18.55 -15.39
#